data_c5210923464357c9b5a3536db570ca4f
#
_entry.id   c5210923464357c9b5a3536db570ca4f
#
_cell.length_a   1.000
_cell.length_b   1.000
_cell.length_c   1.000
_cell.angle_alpha   90.00
_cell.angle_beta   90.00
_cell.angle_gamma   90.00
#
_symmetry.space_group_name_H-M   'P 1'
#
loop_
_entity.id
_entity.type
_entity.pdbx_description
1 polymer ?
#
loop_
_entity_poly.entity_id
_entity_poly.type
_entity_poly.pdbx_seq_one_letter_code
_entity_poly.pdbx_strand_id
1 'polypeptide(L)'
;VVQELPSGNIASTLPGDSPPSYDIGTAVPSPATEHISTFEILWLVGVLLLAIYFSISYFRSMRKFRMSIPDNTPYIQNWLTAHQISRPLAVRSSDLISSPLTYGILHPVILLPKKLDRNDQVALKYVLTHEYVHIRRFDAITKILFAAVLCIHWFNPLVWVMYVLANRDIELSCDAWVIRMMGAKNRSSYALMLIKMEERRNGMSALCSHLGKNAISERIEAIMKFKKISIGACILALVLIAGATTAFAAARTDDNMELMGLGFSTAEVGDMEAVEIGNT
;
A
#
# COMPACT_ATOMS: atom_id res chain seq x y z
N VAL A 1 -30.05 -102.06 -33.40
CA VAL A 1 -31.32 -101.36 -33.53
C VAL A 1 -31.35 -100.28 -32.44
N VAL A 2 -30.96 -99.06 -32.79
CA VAL A 2 -31.02 -97.92 -31.90
C VAL A 2 -32.02 -96.94 -32.53
N GLN A 3 -33.03 -96.61 -31.79
CA GLN A 3 -34.13 -95.76 -32.20
C GLN A 3 -33.84 -94.34 -31.70
N GLU A 4 -33.79 -93.43 -32.62
CA GLU A 4 -33.64 -91.99 -32.31
C GLU A 4 -34.99 -91.40 -31.88
N LEU A 5 -34.98 -90.60 -30.80
CA LEU A 5 -36.12 -89.76 -30.37
C LEU A 5 -35.87 -88.32 -30.83
N PRO A 6 -36.93 -87.65 -31.30
CA PRO A 6 -36.77 -86.29 -31.81
C PRO A 6 -36.63 -85.24 -30.67
N SER A 7 -35.67 -84.36 -30.87
CA SER A 7 -35.44 -83.19 -30.02
C SER A 7 -36.48 -82.12 -30.26
N GLY A 8 -37.35 -81.93 -29.23
CA GLY A 8 -38.31 -80.82 -29.22
C GLY A 8 -37.70 -79.55 -28.71
N ASN A 9 -37.62 -78.56 -29.58
CA ASN A 9 -37.19 -77.23 -29.26
C ASN A 9 -38.33 -76.45 -28.58
N ILE A 10 -38.21 -76.21 -27.25
CA ILE A 10 -39.08 -75.28 -26.54
C ILE A 10 -38.29 -73.99 -26.32
N ALA A 11 -38.47 -73.06 -27.22
CA ALA A 11 -38.05 -71.69 -27.03
C ALA A 11 -38.97 -70.94 -26.09
N SER A 12 -38.67 -70.87 -24.82
CA SER A 12 -39.31 -69.98 -23.90
C SER A 12 -38.62 -68.60 -23.99
N THR A 13 -39.28 -67.67 -24.68
CA THR A 13 -38.99 -66.27 -24.69
C THR A 13 -39.34 -65.67 -23.33
N LEU A 14 -38.33 -65.46 -22.48
CA LEU A 14 -38.42 -64.53 -21.34
C LEU A 14 -38.07 -63.14 -21.81
N PRO A 15 -38.80 -62.09 -21.45
CA PRO A 15 -38.45 -60.72 -21.74
C PRO A 15 -37.19 -60.41 -20.95
N GLY A 16 -36.14 -60.03 -21.65
CA GLY A 16 -34.85 -59.60 -21.02
C GLY A 16 -34.98 -58.29 -20.29
N ASP A 17 -34.99 -58.34 -18.98
CA ASP A 17 -34.67 -57.23 -18.14
C ASP A 17 -33.14 -57.00 -18.23
N SER A 18 -32.74 -56.11 -19.11
CA SER A 18 -31.42 -55.56 -19.07
C SER A 18 -31.34 -54.67 -17.81
N PRO A 19 -30.34 -54.85 -16.92
CA PRO A 19 -30.19 -53.95 -15.80
C PRO A 19 -29.94 -52.53 -16.34
N PRO A 20 -30.49 -51.49 -15.69
CA PRO A 20 -30.22 -50.11 -16.09
C PRO A 20 -28.71 -49.84 -16.03
N SER A 21 -28.13 -49.51 -17.16
CA SER A 21 -26.76 -49.03 -17.24
C SER A 21 -26.72 -47.65 -16.58
N TYR A 22 -26.27 -47.62 -15.34
CA TYR A 22 -25.87 -46.34 -14.70
C TYR A 22 -24.63 -45.87 -15.41
N ASP A 23 -24.81 -44.98 -16.35
CA ASP A 23 -23.72 -44.18 -16.88
C ASP A 23 -23.22 -43.23 -15.76
N ILE A 24 -22.28 -43.74 -14.95
CA ILE A 24 -21.54 -42.89 -14.04
C ILE A 24 -20.64 -42.02 -14.92
N GLY A 25 -21.27 -40.99 -15.48
CA GLY A 25 -20.52 -39.91 -16.11
C GLY A 25 -19.56 -39.30 -15.08
N THR A 26 -18.37 -39.89 -15.00
CA THR A 26 -17.25 -39.20 -14.39
C THR A 26 -16.98 -37.99 -15.26
N ALA A 27 -17.72 -36.91 -14.99
CA ALA A 27 -17.36 -35.58 -15.46
C ALA A 27 -16.00 -35.28 -14.83
N VAL A 28 -14.94 -35.70 -15.49
CA VAL A 28 -13.60 -35.18 -15.22
C VAL A 28 -13.72 -33.69 -15.44
N PRO A 29 -13.53 -32.87 -14.40
CA PRO A 29 -13.55 -31.42 -14.59
C PRO A 29 -12.46 -31.14 -15.62
N SER A 30 -12.87 -30.70 -16.80
CA SER A 30 -11.94 -30.19 -17.80
C SER A 30 -11.10 -29.12 -17.13
N PRO A 31 -9.77 -29.17 -17.22
CA PRO A 31 -8.94 -28.10 -16.67
C PRO A 31 -9.45 -26.81 -17.32
N ALA A 32 -10.07 -25.96 -16.48
CA ALA A 32 -10.45 -24.62 -16.91
C ALA A 32 -9.16 -23.95 -17.37
N THR A 33 -8.98 -23.84 -18.66
CA THR A 33 -7.95 -22.99 -19.25
C THR A 33 -8.35 -21.58 -18.87
N GLU A 34 -7.77 -21.08 -17.77
CA GLU A 34 -7.97 -19.70 -17.33
C GLU A 34 -7.40 -18.80 -18.45
N HIS A 35 -8.28 -18.34 -19.32
CA HIS A 35 -7.93 -17.34 -20.31
C HIS A 35 -7.73 -16.02 -19.58
N ILE A 36 -6.46 -15.57 -19.51
CA ILE A 36 -6.13 -14.23 -19.00
C ILE A 36 -6.96 -13.22 -19.79
N SER A 37 -7.79 -12.47 -19.10
CA SER A 37 -8.66 -11.48 -19.74
C SER A 37 -7.84 -10.31 -20.29
N THR A 38 -8.32 -9.68 -21.36
CA THR A 38 -7.67 -8.48 -21.92
C THR A 38 -7.54 -7.37 -20.87
N PHE A 39 -8.48 -7.30 -19.93
CA PHE A 39 -8.45 -6.35 -18.83
C PHE A 39 -7.28 -6.61 -17.86
N GLU A 40 -7.00 -7.87 -17.52
CA GLU A 40 -5.87 -8.26 -16.65
C GLU A 40 -4.53 -7.90 -17.29
N ILE A 41 -4.40 -8.12 -18.60
CA ILE A 41 -3.21 -7.73 -19.36
C ILE A 41 -3.02 -6.22 -19.32
N LEU A 42 -4.07 -5.44 -19.60
CA LEU A 42 -4.02 -3.98 -19.58
C LEU A 42 -3.65 -3.45 -18.19
N TRP A 43 -4.25 -4.01 -17.13
CA TRP A 43 -3.93 -3.67 -15.76
C TRP A 43 -2.45 -3.96 -15.43
N LEU A 44 -1.95 -5.15 -15.76
CA LEU A 44 -0.57 -5.53 -15.52
C LEU A 44 0.43 -4.64 -16.26
N VAL A 45 0.15 -4.30 -17.52
CA VAL A 45 0.97 -3.36 -18.30
C VAL A 45 1.05 -2.01 -17.61
N GLY A 46 -0.06 -1.45 -17.12
CA GLY A 46 -0.07 -0.19 -16.38
C GLY A 46 0.75 -0.25 -15.09
N VAL A 47 0.62 -1.34 -14.31
CA VAL A 47 1.44 -1.57 -13.10
C VAL A 47 2.92 -1.59 -13.45
N LEU A 48 3.32 -2.34 -14.48
CA LEU A 48 4.73 -2.46 -14.90
C LEU A 48 5.30 -1.12 -15.38
N LEU A 49 4.56 -0.37 -16.19
CA LEU A 49 5.00 0.94 -16.69
C LEU A 49 5.26 1.91 -15.54
N LEU A 50 4.35 2.01 -14.56
CA LEU A 50 4.55 2.87 -13.40
C LEU A 50 5.67 2.38 -12.48
N ALA A 51 5.78 1.07 -12.24
CA ALA A 51 6.86 0.51 -11.45
C ALA A 51 8.24 0.79 -12.07
N ILE A 52 8.35 0.65 -13.39
CA ILE A 52 9.56 0.99 -14.16
C ILE A 52 9.85 2.49 -14.03
N TYR A 53 8.84 3.36 -14.21
CA TYR A 53 9.01 4.81 -14.09
C TYR A 53 9.54 5.21 -12.69
N PHE A 54 8.92 4.73 -11.61
CA PHE A 54 9.38 5.01 -10.25
C PHE A 54 10.77 4.43 -9.98
N SER A 55 11.06 3.22 -10.46
CA SER A 55 12.38 2.60 -10.32
C SER A 55 13.47 3.40 -11.03
N ILE A 56 13.26 3.80 -12.27
CA ILE A 56 14.20 4.63 -13.02
C ILE A 56 14.41 5.98 -12.32
N SER A 57 13.33 6.62 -11.88
CA SER A 57 13.39 7.89 -11.15
C SER A 57 14.20 7.76 -9.86
N TYR A 58 13.97 6.69 -9.09
CA TYR A 58 14.71 6.38 -7.87
C TYR A 58 16.20 6.13 -8.15
N PHE A 59 16.53 5.28 -9.11
CA PHE A 59 17.93 4.99 -9.45
C PHE A 59 18.69 6.21 -9.99
N ARG A 60 18.03 7.05 -10.79
CA ARG A 60 18.63 8.32 -11.26
C ARG A 60 18.92 9.26 -10.09
N SER A 61 18.00 9.38 -9.13
CA SER A 61 18.19 10.18 -7.92
C SER A 61 19.32 9.61 -7.05
N MET A 62 19.35 8.29 -6.85
CA MET A 62 20.40 7.63 -6.08
C MET A 62 21.79 7.82 -6.69
N ARG A 63 21.92 7.80 -8.02
CA ARG A 63 23.21 8.10 -8.69
C ARG A 63 23.71 9.50 -8.35
N LYS A 64 22.83 10.52 -8.37
CA LYS A 64 23.18 11.90 -7.99
C LYS A 64 23.59 12.00 -6.52
N PHE A 65 22.88 11.30 -5.62
CA PHE A 65 23.14 11.35 -4.18
C PHE A 65 24.46 10.68 -3.81
N ARG A 66 24.85 9.61 -4.51
CA ARG A 66 26.14 8.92 -4.28
C ARG A 66 27.37 9.78 -4.61
N MET A 67 27.24 10.78 -5.49
CA MET A 67 28.30 11.73 -5.82
C MET A 67 28.52 12.81 -4.74
N SER A 68 28.00 12.62 -3.54
CA SER A 68 28.13 13.54 -2.41
C SER A 68 29.43 13.30 -1.63
N ILE A 69 29.91 14.36 -0.96
CA ILE A 69 31.13 14.36 -0.17
C ILE A 69 30.80 14.32 1.32
N PRO A 70 31.54 13.58 2.18
CA PRO A 70 31.31 13.61 3.62
C PRO A 70 31.46 15.05 4.16
N ASP A 71 30.52 15.42 5.06
CA ASP A 71 30.55 16.73 5.71
C ASP A 71 31.19 16.59 7.09
N ASN A 72 32.45 17.02 7.20
CA ASN A 72 33.29 16.91 8.41
C ASN A 72 33.25 18.16 9.28
N THR A 73 32.24 19.04 9.11
CA THR A 73 32.10 20.23 9.97
C THR A 73 32.02 19.80 11.44
N PRO A 74 32.84 20.43 12.36
CA PRO A 74 32.91 20.02 13.77
C PRO A 74 31.52 19.96 14.46
N TYR A 75 30.67 20.93 14.16
CA TYR A 75 29.30 20.96 14.67
C TYR A 75 28.49 19.70 14.28
N ILE A 76 28.60 19.28 13.01
CA ILE A 76 27.87 18.09 12.48
C ILE A 76 28.39 16.80 13.15
N GLN A 77 29.72 16.71 13.33
CA GLN A 77 30.34 15.56 14.00
C GLN A 77 29.90 15.45 15.46
N ASN A 78 29.86 16.55 16.20
CA ASN A 78 29.36 16.61 17.57
C ASN A 78 27.88 16.28 17.62
N TRP A 79 27.08 16.75 16.64
CA TRP A 79 25.67 16.44 16.55
C TRP A 79 25.43 14.95 16.28
N LEU A 80 26.19 14.31 15.39
CA LEU A 80 26.12 12.88 15.09
C LEU A 80 26.44 12.03 16.32
N THR A 81 27.47 12.38 17.11
CA THR A 81 27.79 11.64 18.34
C THR A 81 26.68 11.72 19.39
N ALA A 82 25.96 12.85 19.44
CA ALA A 82 24.82 13.04 20.35
C ALA A 82 23.52 12.36 19.90
N HIS A 83 23.40 12.05 18.58
CA HIS A 83 22.15 11.50 17.99
C HIS A 83 22.37 10.12 17.35
N GLN A 84 23.07 9.24 18.06
CA GLN A 84 23.30 7.88 17.59
C GLN A 84 22.00 7.08 17.49
N ILE A 85 21.89 6.29 16.43
CA ILE A 85 20.83 5.30 16.22
C ILE A 85 21.47 3.93 15.97
N SER A 86 20.70 2.86 16.06
CA SER A 86 21.20 1.47 15.85
C SER A 86 21.78 1.24 14.44
N ARG A 87 21.58 2.18 13.52
CA ARG A 87 22.08 2.15 12.14
C ARG A 87 23.16 3.19 11.94
N PRO A 88 24.21 2.93 11.13
CA PRO A 88 25.28 3.91 10.89
C PRO A 88 24.70 5.12 10.13
N LEU A 89 24.58 6.25 10.83
CA LEU A 89 24.10 7.52 10.28
C LEU A 89 25.30 8.34 9.75
N ALA A 90 25.21 8.82 8.52
CA ALA A 90 26.21 9.71 7.93
C ALA A 90 25.56 11.02 7.46
N VAL A 91 26.34 12.11 7.50
CA VAL A 91 25.97 13.40 6.91
C VAL A 91 26.90 13.67 5.75
N ARG A 92 26.35 14.02 4.61
CA ARG A 92 27.10 14.33 3.38
C ARG A 92 26.63 15.64 2.79
N SER A 93 27.43 16.25 1.95
CA SER A 93 27.06 17.47 1.26
C SER A 93 27.16 17.31 -0.26
N SER A 94 26.26 18.00 -1.00
CA SER A 94 26.22 17.97 -2.46
C SER A 94 25.80 19.34 -3.01
N ASP A 95 26.34 19.67 -4.16
CA ASP A 95 25.94 20.83 -4.97
C ASP A 95 24.81 20.52 -5.96
N LEU A 96 24.48 19.22 -6.12
CA LEU A 96 23.44 18.74 -7.03
C LEU A 96 22.02 18.81 -6.45
N ILE A 97 21.90 19.22 -5.19
CA ILE A 97 20.60 19.34 -4.51
C ILE A 97 20.36 20.77 -4.03
N SER A 98 19.12 21.22 -4.03
CA SER A 98 18.71 22.54 -3.58
C SER A 98 18.14 22.57 -2.17
N SER A 99 17.67 21.42 -1.67
CA SER A 99 17.10 21.26 -0.31
C SER A 99 17.71 20.03 0.37
N PRO A 100 17.79 20.02 1.71
CA PRO A 100 18.16 18.84 2.47
C PRO A 100 17.23 17.68 2.14
N LEU A 101 17.76 16.47 2.30
CA LEU A 101 16.98 15.25 2.15
C LEU A 101 17.69 14.08 2.83
N THR A 102 16.91 13.02 3.09
CA THR A 102 17.45 11.76 3.58
C THR A 102 17.30 10.65 2.55
N TYR A 103 18.26 9.74 2.50
CA TYR A 103 18.19 8.53 1.69
C TYR A 103 18.90 7.36 2.40
N GLY A 104 18.60 6.14 1.93
CA GLY A 104 19.13 4.90 2.52
C GLY A 104 18.32 4.42 3.73
N ILE A 105 17.88 3.15 3.69
CA ILE A 105 17.10 2.53 4.77
C ILE A 105 18.03 1.90 5.82
N LEU A 106 18.97 1.09 5.38
CA LEU A 106 19.92 0.37 6.27
C LEU A 106 21.09 1.27 6.69
N HIS A 107 21.58 2.09 5.78
CA HIS A 107 22.66 3.04 6.00
C HIS A 107 22.11 4.44 5.68
N PRO A 108 21.35 5.05 6.62
CA PRO A 108 20.74 6.34 6.38
C PRO A 108 21.79 7.44 6.24
N VAL A 109 21.59 8.30 5.26
CA VAL A 109 22.43 9.44 4.97
C VAL A 109 21.58 10.70 4.93
N ILE A 110 21.96 11.70 5.69
CA ILE A 110 21.43 13.06 5.56
C ILE A 110 22.28 13.79 4.52
N LEU A 111 21.66 14.25 3.46
CA LEU A 111 22.30 14.99 2.40
C LEU A 111 21.96 16.47 2.49
N LEU A 112 22.98 17.31 2.69
CA LEU A 112 22.83 18.75 2.84
C LEU A 112 23.27 19.46 1.56
N PRO A 113 22.55 20.53 1.12
CA PRO A 113 23.03 21.38 0.04
C PRO A 113 24.33 22.06 0.41
N LYS A 114 25.29 22.13 -0.51
CA LYS A 114 26.55 22.82 -0.31
C LYS A 114 26.38 24.33 -0.01
N LYS A 115 25.29 24.91 -0.56
CA LYS A 115 24.93 26.33 -0.35
C LYS A 115 24.33 26.62 1.04
N LEU A 116 24.05 25.59 1.86
CA LEU A 116 23.57 25.79 3.23
C LEU A 116 24.71 26.41 4.08
N ASP A 117 24.39 27.49 4.78
CA ASP A 117 25.35 28.14 5.67
C ASP A 117 25.68 27.25 6.88
N ARG A 118 26.94 26.85 7.01
CA ARG A 118 27.41 26.00 8.12
C ARG A 118 27.68 26.80 9.40
N ASN A 119 27.73 28.13 9.31
CA ASN A 119 27.93 29.01 10.46
C ASN A 119 26.62 29.30 11.22
N ASP A 120 25.46 29.20 10.54
CA ASP A 120 24.16 29.29 11.18
C ASP A 120 23.84 27.95 11.88
N GLN A 121 24.43 27.76 13.07
CA GLN A 121 24.25 26.54 13.86
C GLN A 121 22.81 26.31 14.27
N VAL A 122 21.99 27.36 14.41
CA VAL A 122 20.60 27.27 14.78
C VAL A 122 19.78 26.67 13.62
N ALA A 123 19.94 27.21 12.42
CA ALA A 123 19.30 26.66 11.23
C ALA A 123 19.77 25.22 10.95
N LEU A 124 21.09 24.97 11.08
CA LEU A 124 21.66 23.65 10.87
C LEU A 124 21.09 22.61 11.85
N LYS A 125 20.93 22.99 13.13
CA LYS A 125 20.29 22.15 14.15
C LYS A 125 18.86 21.76 13.74
N TYR A 126 18.06 22.72 13.28
CA TYR A 126 16.68 22.44 12.87
C TYR A 126 16.63 21.51 11.66
N VAL A 127 17.47 21.77 10.66
CA VAL A 127 17.56 20.94 9.45
C VAL A 127 17.96 19.51 9.80
N LEU A 128 19.04 19.33 10.55
CA LEU A 128 19.51 18.01 10.96
C LEU A 128 18.47 17.26 11.78
N THR A 129 17.78 17.96 12.68
CA THR A 129 16.72 17.34 13.50
C THR A 129 15.53 16.92 12.64
N HIS A 130 15.12 17.73 11.65
CA HIS A 130 14.04 17.39 10.72
C HIS A 130 14.37 16.12 9.93
N GLU A 131 15.53 16.09 9.30
CA GLU A 131 16.00 14.94 8.54
C GLU A 131 16.18 13.68 9.42
N TYR A 132 16.65 13.86 10.65
CA TYR A 132 16.76 12.78 11.63
C TYR A 132 15.40 12.16 12.01
N VAL A 133 14.37 12.98 12.14
CA VAL A 133 13.01 12.51 12.41
C VAL A 133 12.51 11.61 11.27
N HIS A 134 12.72 11.98 10.01
CA HIS A 134 12.38 11.13 8.86
C HIS A 134 13.08 9.77 8.92
N ILE A 135 14.38 9.76 9.27
CA ILE A 135 15.14 8.51 9.42
C ILE A 135 14.61 7.65 10.55
N ARG A 136 14.30 8.25 11.70
CA ARG A 136 13.83 7.54 12.89
C ARG A 136 12.45 6.93 12.70
N ARG A 137 11.57 7.59 11.94
CA ARG A 137 10.21 7.16 11.63
C ARG A 137 10.12 6.20 10.44
N PHE A 138 11.24 5.97 9.74
CA PHE A 138 11.26 5.18 8.50
C PHE A 138 10.36 5.74 7.39
N ASP A 139 10.23 7.06 7.29
CA ASP A 139 9.35 7.69 6.32
C ASP A 139 9.68 7.30 4.86
N ALA A 140 10.92 6.93 4.58
CA ALA A 140 11.33 6.40 3.27
C ALA A 140 10.60 5.09 2.93
N ILE A 141 10.41 4.19 3.90
CA ILE A 141 9.65 2.94 3.70
C ILE A 141 8.19 3.27 3.44
N THR A 142 7.60 4.17 4.23
CA THR A 142 6.22 4.60 4.08
C THR A 142 5.97 5.20 2.69
N LYS A 143 6.88 6.07 2.21
CA LYS A 143 6.79 6.65 0.85
C LYS A 143 6.88 5.58 -0.26
N ILE A 144 7.74 4.57 -0.10
CA ILE A 144 7.84 3.43 -1.04
C ILE A 144 6.55 2.61 -1.04
N LEU A 145 5.97 2.35 0.14
CA LEU A 145 4.72 1.61 0.26
C LEU A 145 3.56 2.33 -0.44
N PHE A 146 3.42 3.64 -0.24
CA PHE A 146 2.40 4.43 -0.95
C PHE A 146 2.63 4.44 -2.47
N ALA A 147 3.88 4.49 -2.93
CA ALA A 147 4.19 4.38 -4.35
C ALA A 147 3.82 3.00 -4.91
N ALA A 148 4.03 1.92 -4.16
CA ALA A 148 3.62 0.57 -4.56
C ALA A 148 2.10 0.44 -4.66
N VAL A 149 1.35 0.96 -3.67
CA VAL A 149 -0.12 1.00 -3.71
C VAL A 149 -0.62 1.80 -4.92
N LEU A 150 0.03 2.94 -5.22
CA LEU A 150 -0.30 3.74 -6.41
C LEU A 150 -0.03 2.96 -7.71
N CYS A 151 1.05 2.21 -7.81
CA CYS A 151 1.33 1.37 -8.98
C CYS A 151 0.25 0.31 -9.19
N ILE A 152 -0.19 -0.37 -8.12
CA ILE A 152 -1.21 -1.43 -8.19
C ILE A 152 -2.57 -0.86 -8.60
N HIS A 153 -2.94 0.31 -8.07
CA HIS A 153 -4.24 0.94 -8.27
C HIS A 153 -4.15 2.17 -9.19
N TRP A 154 -3.25 2.14 -10.17
CA TRP A 154 -2.93 3.26 -11.05
C TRP A 154 -4.12 3.88 -11.77
N PHE A 155 -5.14 3.08 -12.07
CA PHE A 155 -6.37 3.48 -12.75
C PHE A 155 -7.35 4.26 -11.85
N ASN A 156 -7.17 4.22 -10.52
CA ASN A 156 -8.07 4.87 -9.57
C ASN A 156 -7.59 6.28 -9.21
N PRO A 157 -8.31 7.35 -9.60
CA PRO A 157 -7.90 8.72 -9.32
C PRO A 157 -7.85 9.04 -7.81
N LEU A 158 -8.65 8.37 -6.97
CA LEU A 158 -8.64 8.58 -5.52
C LEU A 158 -7.31 8.16 -4.89
N VAL A 159 -6.66 7.14 -5.45
CA VAL A 159 -5.34 6.67 -4.96
C VAL A 159 -4.24 7.69 -5.28
N TRP A 160 -4.35 8.42 -6.39
CA TRP A 160 -3.45 9.55 -6.70
C TRP A 160 -3.61 10.69 -5.69
N VAL A 161 -4.85 11.04 -5.36
CA VAL A 161 -5.14 12.05 -4.32
C VAL A 161 -4.59 11.58 -2.97
N MET A 162 -4.87 10.34 -2.58
CA MET A 162 -4.33 9.73 -1.36
C MET A 162 -2.80 9.81 -1.32
N TYR A 163 -2.11 9.47 -2.41
CA TYR A 163 -0.65 9.52 -2.49
C TYR A 163 -0.10 10.94 -2.22
N VAL A 164 -0.72 11.96 -2.81
CA VAL A 164 -0.34 13.37 -2.60
C VAL A 164 -0.58 13.78 -1.14
N LEU A 165 -1.78 13.50 -0.60
CA LEU A 165 -2.14 13.83 0.78
C LEU A 165 -1.25 13.10 1.79
N ALA A 166 -0.97 11.82 1.59
CA ALA A 166 -0.12 11.03 2.47
C ALA A 166 1.32 11.60 2.53
N ASN A 167 1.90 11.99 1.40
CA ASN A 167 3.21 12.64 1.39
C ASN A 167 3.19 13.97 2.14
N ARG A 168 2.14 14.77 1.99
CA ARG A 168 1.93 16.01 2.75
C ARG A 168 1.84 15.73 4.26
N ASP A 169 1.06 14.74 4.68
CA ASP A 169 0.87 14.39 6.08
C ASP A 169 2.16 13.86 6.74
N ILE A 170 3.02 13.19 5.98
CA ILE A 170 4.36 12.80 6.44
C ILE A 170 5.17 14.05 6.83
N GLU A 171 5.16 15.10 6.01
CA GLU A 171 5.87 16.35 6.30
C GLU A 171 5.28 17.07 7.53
N LEU A 172 3.94 17.24 7.59
CA LEU A 172 3.26 17.87 8.72
C LEU A 172 3.52 17.14 10.04
N SER A 173 3.48 15.82 10.01
CA SER A 173 3.76 15.01 11.20
C SER A 173 5.24 15.03 11.59
N CYS A 174 6.16 15.15 10.62
CA CYS A 174 7.58 15.35 10.88
C CYS A 174 7.81 16.69 11.60
N ASP A 175 7.24 17.78 11.10
CA ASP A 175 7.32 19.10 11.73
C ASP A 175 6.79 19.08 13.18
N ALA A 176 5.67 18.39 13.39
CA ALA A 176 5.11 18.22 14.72
C ALA A 176 6.05 17.49 15.69
N TRP A 177 6.79 16.48 15.20
CA TRP A 177 7.81 15.79 15.98
C TRP A 177 9.02 16.68 16.31
N VAL A 178 9.52 17.45 15.34
CA VAL A 178 10.61 18.41 15.55
C VAL A 178 10.22 19.40 16.64
N ILE A 179 9.01 19.97 16.59
CA ILE A 179 8.52 20.89 17.60
C ILE A 179 8.42 20.23 18.99
N ARG A 180 8.01 18.97 19.07
CA ARG A 180 7.99 18.22 20.34
C ARG A 180 9.38 18.03 20.92
N MET A 181 10.38 17.70 20.06
CA MET A 181 11.77 17.50 20.49
C MET A 181 12.46 18.80 20.92
N MET A 182 12.18 19.89 20.22
CA MET A 182 12.86 21.18 20.44
C MET A 182 12.14 22.11 21.42
N GLY A 183 10.89 21.80 21.71
CA GLY A 183 10.02 22.61 22.58
C GLY A 183 9.27 23.72 21.84
N ALA A 184 8.10 24.04 22.36
CA ALA A 184 7.14 24.98 21.74
C ALA A 184 7.69 26.42 21.57
N LYS A 185 8.66 26.81 22.37
CA LYS A 185 9.31 28.14 22.28
C LYS A 185 10.05 28.36 20.95
N ASN A 186 10.46 27.29 20.30
CA ASN A 186 11.26 27.33 19.06
C ASN A 186 10.43 27.34 17.78
N ARG A 187 9.08 27.39 17.88
CA ARG A 187 8.19 27.32 16.71
C ARG A 187 8.47 28.38 15.66
N SER A 188 8.55 29.65 16.11
CA SER A 188 8.78 30.79 15.22
C SER A 188 10.13 30.70 14.51
N SER A 189 11.18 30.32 15.24
CA SER A 189 12.53 30.17 14.67
C SER A 189 12.59 29.01 13.67
N TYR A 190 11.89 27.91 13.97
CA TYR A 190 11.78 26.76 13.07
C TYR A 190 10.99 27.11 11.81
N ALA A 191 9.84 27.78 11.93
CA ALA A 191 9.05 28.25 10.80
C ALA A 191 9.85 29.21 9.90
N LEU A 192 10.59 30.15 10.49
CA LEU A 192 11.45 31.05 9.74
C LEU A 192 12.56 30.32 8.96
N MET A 193 13.14 29.28 9.56
CA MET A 193 14.12 28.42 8.88
C MET A 193 13.50 27.75 7.65
N LEU A 194 12.26 27.18 7.76
CA LEU A 194 11.57 26.58 6.63
C LEU A 194 11.30 27.57 5.50
N ILE A 195 10.90 28.80 5.83
CA ILE A 195 10.71 29.88 4.84
C ILE A 195 12.02 30.17 4.10
N LYS A 196 13.12 30.39 4.84
CA LYS A 196 14.45 30.65 4.25
C LYS A 196 14.92 29.53 3.33
N MET A 197 14.59 28.28 3.68
CA MET A 197 14.94 27.12 2.84
C MET A 197 14.12 27.06 1.57
N GLU A 198 12.83 27.38 1.65
CA GLU A 198 11.96 27.42 0.49
C GLU A 198 12.31 28.56 -0.47
N GLU A 199 12.64 29.74 0.05
CA GLU A 199 13.13 30.86 -0.75
C GLU A 199 14.38 30.50 -1.54
N ARG A 200 15.32 29.79 -0.92
CA ARG A 200 16.54 29.29 -1.59
C ARG A 200 16.23 28.25 -2.68
N ARG A 201 15.20 27.44 -2.50
CA ARG A 201 14.75 26.45 -3.48
C ARG A 201 14.08 27.10 -4.69
N ASN A 202 13.20 28.08 -4.45
CA ASN A 202 12.38 28.72 -5.46
C ASN A 202 13.12 29.77 -6.30
N GLY A 203 14.30 30.19 -5.92
CA GLY A 203 15.16 31.08 -6.71
C GLY A 203 15.53 30.56 -8.10
N MET A 204 15.19 29.30 -8.42
CA MET A 204 15.50 28.64 -9.69
C MET A 204 14.26 28.33 -10.59
N SER A 205 13.01 28.57 -10.14
CA SER A 205 11.82 28.23 -10.98
C SER A 205 10.59 29.03 -10.59
N ALA A 206 10.34 30.11 -11.34
CA ALA A 206 9.17 30.97 -11.17
C ALA A 206 7.83 30.28 -11.51
N LEU A 207 7.86 29.20 -12.32
CA LEU A 207 6.65 28.51 -12.78
C LEU A 207 6.07 27.47 -11.78
N CYS A 208 6.90 26.92 -10.90
CA CYS A 208 6.45 25.99 -9.82
C CYS A 208 6.05 26.69 -8.52
N SER A 209 6.03 28.01 -8.50
CA SER A 209 5.94 28.87 -7.33
C SER A 209 4.59 28.76 -6.58
N HIS A 210 3.48 28.52 -7.28
CA HIS A 210 2.15 28.51 -6.65
C HIS A 210 1.87 27.27 -5.80
N LEU A 211 2.20 26.07 -6.29
CA LEU A 211 1.98 24.81 -5.55
C LEU A 211 2.93 24.70 -4.36
N GLY A 212 4.18 25.12 -4.51
CA GLY A 212 5.17 25.14 -3.43
C GLY A 212 4.81 26.13 -2.31
N LYS A 213 4.29 27.31 -2.66
CA LYS A 213 3.85 28.31 -1.66
C LYS A 213 2.70 27.80 -0.79
N ASN A 214 1.75 27.10 -1.36
CA ASN A 214 0.63 26.53 -0.61
C ASN A 214 1.11 25.46 0.38
N ALA A 215 2.01 24.58 -0.04
CA ALA A 215 2.55 23.52 0.81
C ALA A 215 3.34 24.08 2.02
N ILE A 216 4.19 25.09 1.81
CA ILE A 216 4.96 25.69 2.90
C ILE A 216 4.07 26.50 3.85
N SER A 217 3.09 27.24 3.29
CA SER A 217 2.13 28.03 4.11
C SER A 217 1.36 27.13 5.06
N GLU A 218 0.95 25.96 4.59
CA GLU A 218 0.25 24.99 5.40
C GLU A 218 1.13 24.40 6.52
N ARG A 219 2.41 24.05 6.21
CA ARG A 219 3.36 23.60 7.23
C ARG A 219 3.56 24.66 8.32
N ILE A 220 3.72 25.93 7.93
CA ILE A 220 3.87 27.05 8.87
C ILE A 220 2.60 27.21 9.73
N GLU A 221 1.44 27.16 9.10
CA GLU A 221 0.16 27.26 9.85
C GLU A 221 0.02 26.10 10.84
N ALA A 222 0.32 24.89 10.44
CA ALA A 222 0.30 23.72 11.31
C ALA A 222 1.29 23.84 12.48
N ILE A 223 2.51 24.34 12.23
CA ILE A 223 3.54 24.60 13.25
C ILE A 223 3.03 25.63 14.25
N MET A 224 2.44 26.73 13.78
CA MET A 224 1.97 27.81 14.64
C MET A 224 0.70 27.44 15.42
N LYS A 225 -0.23 26.71 14.81
CA LYS A 225 -1.48 26.25 15.40
C LYS A 225 -1.39 24.88 16.07
N PHE A 226 -0.20 24.35 16.28
CA PHE A 226 0.04 23.00 16.78
C PHE A 226 -0.87 22.67 17.97
N LYS A 227 -1.87 21.82 17.73
CA LYS A 227 -2.75 21.21 18.75
C LYS A 227 -2.32 19.76 18.95
N LYS A 228 -2.34 19.30 20.20
CA LYS A 228 -2.14 17.87 20.49
C LYS A 228 -3.27 17.08 19.83
N ILE A 229 -2.92 16.00 19.14
CA ILE A 229 -3.92 15.08 18.58
C ILE A 229 -4.76 14.54 19.73
N SER A 230 -6.08 14.66 19.61
CA SER A 230 -6.99 14.08 20.60
C SER A 230 -6.99 12.55 20.45
N ILE A 231 -6.58 11.85 21.51
CA ILE A 231 -6.64 10.39 21.59
C ILE A 231 -8.07 9.90 21.31
N GLY A 232 -9.08 10.66 21.76
CA GLY A 232 -10.49 10.34 21.49
C GLY A 232 -10.83 10.29 19.99
N ALA A 233 -10.27 11.19 19.18
CA ALA A 233 -10.49 11.16 17.72
C ALA A 233 -9.88 9.90 17.07
N CYS A 234 -8.70 9.46 17.54
CA CYS A 234 -8.07 8.23 17.05
C CYS A 234 -8.90 6.98 17.42
N ILE A 235 -9.40 6.93 18.67
CA ILE A 235 -10.25 5.82 19.12
C ILE A 235 -11.55 5.79 18.31
N LEU A 236 -12.20 6.93 18.10
CA LEU A 236 -13.41 7.02 17.28
C LEU A 236 -13.16 6.52 15.84
N ALA A 237 -12.06 6.93 15.21
CA ALA A 237 -11.71 6.46 13.88
C ALA A 237 -11.50 4.94 13.83
N LEU A 238 -10.81 4.35 14.81
CA LEU A 238 -10.62 2.92 14.91
C LEU A 238 -11.95 2.16 15.11
N VAL A 239 -12.86 2.67 15.94
CA VAL A 239 -14.19 2.09 16.16
C VAL A 239 -15.02 2.13 14.87
N LEU A 240 -14.98 3.24 14.12
CA LEU A 240 -15.69 3.35 12.84
C LEU A 240 -15.15 2.38 11.80
N ILE A 241 -13.83 2.23 11.69
CA ILE A 241 -13.20 1.26 10.77
C ILE A 241 -13.58 -0.17 11.17
N ALA A 242 -13.47 -0.53 12.45
CA ALA A 242 -13.85 -1.84 12.94
C ALA A 242 -15.34 -2.12 12.72
N GLY A 243 -16.21 -1.16 12.98
CA GLY A 243 -17.65 -1.27 12.74
C GLY A 243 -17.99 -1.47 11.26
N ALA A 244 -17.33 -0.73 10.37
CA ALA A 244 -17.52 -0.90 8.93
C ALA A 244 -17.05 -2.28 8.45
N THR A 245 -15.89 -2.74 8.90
CA THR A 245 -15.35 -4.06 8.50
C THR A 245 -16.22 -5.21 9.00
N THR A 246 -16.76 -5.14 10.23
CA THR A 246 -17.67 -6.15 10.76
C THR A 246 -19.02 -6.14 10.03
N ALA A 247 -19.57 -4.97 9.68
CA ALA A 247 -20.80 -4.86 8.91
C ALA A 247 -20.67 -5.50 7.51
N PHE A 248 -19.57 -5.24 6.81
CA PHE A 248 -19.29 -5.87 5.50
C PHE A 248 -19.06 -7.38 5.62
N ALA A 249 -18.41 -7.85 6.69
CA ALA A 249 -18.21 -9.28 6.92
C ALA A 249 -19.54 -10.00 7.23
N ALA A 250 -20.43 -9.40 8.01
CA ALA A 250 -21.75 -9.95 8.34
C ALA A 250 -22.65 -10.02 7.09
N ALA A 251 -22.71 -8.98 6.27
CA ALA A 251 -23.49 -8.99 5.03
C ALA A 251 -23.10 -10.13 4.08
N ARG A 252 -21.81 -10.48 4.02
CA ARG A 252 -21.31 -11.56 3.17
C ARG A 252 -21.67 -12.97 3.70
N THR A 253 -21.88 -13.12 5.01
CA THR A 253 -22.28 -14.39 5.62
C THR A 253 -23.76 -14.65 5.41
N ASP A 254 -24.62 -13.63 5.37
CA ASP A 254 -26.04 -13.79 5.13
C ASP A 254 -26.33 -14.27 3.70
N ASP A 255 -25.64 -13.72 2.68
CA ASP A 255 -25.75 -14.17 1.29
C ASP A 255 -25.37 -15.65 1.11
N ASN A 256 -24.38 -16.14 1.85
CA ASN A 256 -23.95 -17.54 1.78
C ASN A 256 -24.93 -18.50 2.49
N MET A 257 -25.64 -18.05 3.54
CA MET A 257 -26.65 -18.86 4.22
C MET A 257 -27.94 -18.96 3.41
N GLU A 258 -28.31 -17.89 2.70
CA GLU A 258 -29.49 -17.91 1.81
C GLU A 258 -29.28 -18.84 0.62
N LEU A 259 -28.08 -18.87 0.02
CA LEU A 259 -27.71 -19.83 -1.03
C LEU A 259 -27.70 -21.29 -0.54
N MET A 260 -27.26 -21.54 0.71
CA MET A 260 -27.34 -22.88 1.31
C MET A 260 -28.77 -23.28 1.65
N GLY A 261 -29.63 -22.36 2.10
CA GLY A 261 -31.06 -22.60 2.39
C GLY A 261 -31.86 -22.99 1.14
N LEU A 262 -31.58 -22.36 0.01
CA LEU A 262 -32.21 -22.69 -1.28
C LEU A 262 -31.75 -24.06 -1.82
N GLY A 263 -30.56 -24.52 -1.49
CA GLY A 263 -30.05 -25.85 -1.89
C GLY A 263 -30.71 -27.01 -1.14
N PHE A 264 -31.13 -26.81 0.10
CA PHE A 264 -31.84 -27.86 0.88
C PHE A 264 -33.32 -27.94 0.56
N SER A 265 -33.97 -26.85 0.13
CA SER A 265 -35.40 -26.84 -0.19
C SER A 265 -35.74 -27.59 -1.49
N THR A 266 -34.82 -27.71 -2.43
CA THR A 266 -35.03 -28.43 -3.69
C THR A 266 -34.80 -29.95 -3.57
N ALA A 267 -34.05 -30.40 -2.56
CA ALA A 267 -33.82 -31.82 -2.32
C ALA A 267 -35.01 -32.52 -1.59
N GLU A 268 -35.74 -31.78 -0.74
CA GLU A 268 -36.87 -32.34 0.01
C GLU A 268 -38.15 -32.48 -0.81
N VAL A 269 -38.33 -31.70 -1.90
CA VAL A 269 -39.51 -31.78 -2.77
C VAL A 269 -39.40 -32.94 -3.76
N GLY A 270 -38.20 -33.44 -4.06
CA GLY A 270 -37.97 -34.58 -4.95
C GLY A 270 -38.37 -35.93 -4.36
N ASP A 271 -38.30 -36.09 -3.05
CA ASP A 271 -38.55 -37.40 -2.36
C ASP A 271 -40.02 -37.61 -1.92
N MET A 272 -40.88 -36.58 -1.94
CA MET A 272 -42.30 -36.75 -1.54
C MET A 272 -43.23 -37.08 -2.70
N GLU A 273 -42.80 -36.95 -3.95
CA GLU A 273 -43.65 -37.30 -5.13
C GLU A 273 -43.49 -38.76 -5.57
N ALA A 274 -42.53 -39.49 -5.00
CA ALA A 274 -42.27 -40.91 -5.34
C ALA A 274 -43.03 -41.95 -4.46
N VAL A 275 -43.76 -41.53 -3.42
CA VAL A 275 -44.39 -42.44 -2.45
C VAL A 275 -45.92 -42.63 -2.70
N GLU A 276 -46.57 -41.85 -3.57
CA GLU A 276 -48.02 -41.85 -3.73
C GLU A 276 -48.61 -42.61 -4.98
N ILE A 277 -47.80 -43.35 -5.74
CA ILE A 277 -48.25 -44.12 -6.90
C ILE A 277 -48.05 -45.64 -6.71
N GLY A 278 -48.27 -46.12 -5.50
CA GLY A 278 -48.13 -47.55 -5.22
C GLY A 278 -49.23 -48.14 -4.31
N ASN A 279 -50.54 -47.82 -4.54
CA ASN A 279 -51.60 -48.63 -3.95
C ASN A 279 -52.98 -48.23 -4.51
N THR A 280 -53.36 -48.77 -5.67
CA THR A 280 -54.76 -49.20 -6.01
C THR A 280 -54.69 -50.22 -7.11
#